data_cbc6fc6e4b1ec8995a621117e5312c6b
#
_entry.id   cbc6fc6e4b1ec8995a621117e5312c6b
#
_cell.length_a   1.000
_cell.length_b   1.000
_cell.length_c   1.000
_cell.angle_alpha   90.00
_cell.angle_beta   90.00
_cell.angle_gamma   90.00
#
_symmetry.space_group_name_H-M   'P 1'
#
loop_
_entity.id
_entity.type
_entity.pdbx_description
1 polymer ?
#
loop_
_entity_poly.entity_id
_entity_poly.type
_entity_poly.pdbx_seq_one_letter_code
_entity_poly.pdbx_strand_id
1 'polypeptide(L)'
;MKIMRIYTGADNESHFEEKEINLKFNGDMEVSELEPATGVFFRQAPANHLNDFHPAPRRQYIITLSGEVDIEIGDGTVKHFGKGDIMLADDTTGRGHITRVVGNQPRVYVTIPLK
;
A
#
# COMPACT_ATOMS: atom_id res chain seq x y z
N MET A 1 16.09 0.80 0.02
CA MET A 1 14.94 0.91 -0.88
C MET A 1 13.77 1.51 -0.13
N LYS A 2 13.23 2.60 -0.61
CA LYS A 2 12.18 3.33 0.10
C LYS A 2 10.80 2.93 -0.41
N ILE A 3 9.86 2.73 0.53
CA ILE A 3 8.45 2.52 0.24
C ILE A 3 7.62 3.49 1.07
N MET A 4 6.33 3.56 0.80
CA MET A 4 5.39 4.37 1.58
C MET A 4 4.64 3.48 2.55
N ARG A 5 4.56 3.92 3.81
CA ARG A 5 3.72 3.28 4.83
C ARG A 5 2.52 4.16 5.13
N ILE A 6 1.35 3.56 5.24
CA ILE A 6 0.17 4.21 5.79
C ILE A 6 -0.15 3.53 7.13
N TYR A 7 -0.32 4.33 8.18
CA TYR A 7 -0.50 3.80 9.55
C TYR A 7 -1.51 4.63 10.32
N THR A 8 -2.07 4.05 11.37
CA THR A 8 -3.01 4.76 12.25
C THR A 8 -2.23 5.50 13.34
N GLY A 9 -2.40 6.81 13.41
CA GLY A 9 -1.79 7.65 14.43
C GLY A 9 -2.56 7.65 15.74
N ALA A 10 -2.01 8.35 16.75
CA ALA A 10 -2.65 8.50 18.06
C ALA A 10 -3.98 9.25 17.99
N ASP A 11 -4.21 10.02 16.93
CA ASP A 11 -5.47 10.74 16.65
C ASP A 11 -6.54 9.84 16.01
N ASN A 12 -6.26 8.56 15.86
CA ASN A 12 -7.15 7.57 15.23
C ASN A 12 -7.40 7.85 13.74
N GLU A 13 -6.48 8.59 13.11
CA GLU A 13 -6.48 8.90 11.69
C GLU A 13 -5.30 8.25 11.00
N SER A 14 -5.44 7.97 9.71
CA SER A 14 -4.34 7.44 8.90
C SER A 14 -3.35 8.55 8.55
N HIS A 15 -2.07 8.20 8.52
CA HIS A 15 -0.96 9.06 8.16
C HIS A 15 -0.02 8.33 7.22
N PHE A 16 0.70 9.09 6.39
CA PHE A 16 1.75 8.55 5.53
C PHE A 16 3.12 8.79 6.13
N GLU A 17 4.02 7.84 5.96
CA GLU A 17 5.44 8.03 6.24
C GLU A 17 6.27 7.22 5.25
N GLU A 18 7.46 7.71 4.93
CA GLU A 18 8.43 6.91 4.19
C GLU A 18 9.00 5.83 5.09
N LYS A 19 9.17 4.64 4.53
CA LYS A 19 9.79 3.51 5.22
C LYS A 19 10.97 3.01 4.42
N GLU A 20 12.11 2.82 5.08
CA GLU A 20 13.30 2.25 4.49
C GLU A 20 13.27 0.73 4.64
N ILE A 21 13.42 0.01 3.52
CA ILE A 21 13.66 -1.41 3.52
C ILE A 21 15.17 -1.61 3.42
N ASN A 22 15.77 -2.16 4.45
CA ASN A 22 17.21 -2.40 4.49
C ASN A 22 17.57 -3.56 3.58
N LEU A 23 18.45 -3.28 2.63
CA LEU A 23 18.99 -4.29 1.73
C LEU A 23 20.46 -4.53 2.08
N LYS A 24 20.89 -5.80 2.01
CA LYS A 24 22.28 -6.19 2.24
C LYS A 24 22.81 -6.89 1.00
N PHE A 25 24.03 -6.53 0.63
CA PHE A 25 24.74 -7.20 -0.46
C PHE A 25 25.14 -8.62 -0.04
N ASN A 26 24.75 -9.60 -0.84
CA ASN A 26 24.98 -11.02 -0.52
C ASN A 26 26.12 -11.65 -1.35
N GLY A 27 26.95 -10.83 -2.01
CA GLY A 27 28.01 -11.29 -2.93
C GLY A 27 27.60 -11.24 -4.40
N ASP A 28 26.32 -11.03 -4.68
CA ASP A 28 25.76 -10.98 -6.03
C ASP A 28 24.79 -9.80 -6.18
N MET A 29 23.81 -9.69 -5.29
CA MET A 29 22.80 -8.65 -5.32
C MET A 29 22.51 -8.15 -3.90
N GLU A 30 21.75 -7.07 -3.82
CA GLU A 30 21.24 -6.58 -2.55
C GLU A 30 19.87 -7.20 -2.29
N VAL A 31 19.67 -7.70 -1.08
CA VAL A 31 18.43 -8.38 -0.69
C VAL A 31 18.06 -8.01 0.74
N SER A 32 16.75 -7.90 1.00
CA SER A 32 16.24 -7.69 2.36
C SER A 32 16.26 -8.98 3.17
N GLU A 33 16.06 -8.86 4.47
CA GLU A 33 15.70 -10.01 5.30
C GLU A 33 14.38 -10.61 4.78
N LEU A 34 14.21 -11.92 4.96
CA LEU A 34 12.94 -12.57 4.67
C LEU A 34 11.88 -12.06 5.64
N GLU A 35 10.80 -11.52 5.12
CA GLU A 35 9.68 -11.09 5.95
C GLU A 35 8.57 -12.14 5.89
N PRO A 36 8.15 -12.71 7.04
CA PRO A 36 7.11 -13.71 7.05
C PRO A 36 5.78 -13.17 6.55
N ALA A 37 5.13 -13.92 5.68
CA ALA A 37 3.85 -13.57 5.10
C ALA A 37 2.93 -14.80 5.10
N THR A 38 1.61 -14.57 5.06
CA THR A 38 0.63 -15.66 5.09
C THR A 38 0.21 -16.12 3.70
N GLY A 39 0.45 -15.31 2.68
CA GLY A 39 0.08 -15.66 1.31
C GLY A 39 0.06 -14.43 0.40
N VAL A 40 -0.61 -14.56 -0.73
CA VAL A 40 -0.72 -13.48 -1.70
C VAL A 40 -2.10 -13.50 -2.35
N PHE A 41 -2.68 -12.30 -2.54
CA PHE A 41 -3.87 -12.13 -3.37
C PHE A 41 -3.47 -11.41 -4.66
N PHE A 42 -3.97 -11.90 -5.78
CA PHE A 42 -3.94 -11.19 -7.05
C PHE A 42 -5.27 -10.47 -7.22
N ARG A 43 -5.22 -9.16 -7.49
CA ARG A 43 -6.41 -8.32 -7.51
C ARG A 43 -6.47 -7.47 -8.77
N GLN A 44 -7.69 -7.22 -9.22
CA GLN A 44 -7.95 -6.28 -10.31
C GLN A 44 -9.17 -5.45 -9.95
N ALA A 45 -9.01 -4.13 -9.87
CA ALA A 45 -10.11 -3.20 -9.64
C ALA A 45 -10.44 -2.48 -10.95
N PRO A 46 -11.72 -2.34 -11.30
CA PRO A 46 -12.08 -1.65 -12.55
C PRO A 46 -11.71 -0.19 -12.53
N ALA A 47 -11.61 0.41 -13.72
CA ALA A 47 -11.44 1.85 -13.85
C ALA A 47 -12.54 2.57 -13.06
N ASN A 48 -12.16 3.68 -12.41
CA ASN A 48 -13.06 4.49 -11.57
C ASN A 48 -13.59 3.80 -10.30
N HIS A 49 -13.04 2.63 -9.93
CA HIS A 49 -13.41 1.98 -8.68
C HIS A 49 -13.11 2.90 -7.50
N LEU A 50 -14.10 3.07 -6.64
CA LEU A 50 -13.99 3.89 -5.42
C LEU A 50 -14.29 3.03 -4.22
N ASN A 51 -13.39 3.05 -3.25
CA ASN A 51 -13.60 2.45 -1.95
C ASN A 51 -13.47 3.56 -0.90
N ASP A 52 -14.62 4.01 -0.36
CA ASP A 52 -14.67 5.13 0.57
C ASP A 52 -13.92 4.81 1.88
N PHE A 53 -13.87 5.74 2.82
CA PHE A 53 -13.10 5.58 4.03
C PHE A 53 -13.25 4.19 4.65
N HIS A 54 -12.13 3.51 4.79
CA HIS A 54 -12.04 2.19 5.40
C HIS A 54 -10.62 1.97 5.90
N PRO A 55 -10.43 1.28 7.04
CA PRO A 55 -9.10 0.86 7.47
C PRO A 55 -8.62 -0.30 6.61
N ALA A 56 -7.32 -0.54 6.62
CA ALA A 56 -6.78 -1.74 6.01
C ALA A 56 -7.34 -2.98 6.73
N PRO A 57 -7.78 -4.01 6.00
CA PRO A 57 -8.35 -5.21 6.63
C PRO A 57 -7.31 -5.99 7.45
N ARG A 58 -6.04 -5.82 7.11
CA ARG A 58 -4.91 -6.46 7.76
C ARG A 58 -3.64 -5.73 7.36
N ARG A 59 -2.57 -5.96 8.12
CA ARG A 59 -1.26 -5.43 7.77
C ARG A 59 -0.74 -6.18 6.56
N GLN A 60 -0.43 -5.47 5.48
CA GLN A 60 -0.05 -6.09 4.22
C GLN A 60 0.73 -5.15 3.32
N TYR A 61 1.58 -5.71 2.47
CA TYR A 61 2.13 -4.96 1.35
C TYR A 61 1.15 -4.92 0.20
N ILE A 62 1.12 -3.81 -0.50
CA ILE A 62 0.33 -3.62 -1.72
C ILE A 62 1.29 -3.17 -2.81
N ILE A 63 1.37 -3.95 -3.89
CA ILE A 63 2.28 -3.68 -5.00
C ILE A 63 1.44 -3.48 -6.25
N THR A 64 1.48 -2.28 -6.82
CA THR A 64 0.76 -1.97 -8.05
C THR A 64 1.56 -2.46 -9.25
N LEU A 65 0.95 -3.27 -10.08
CA LEU A 65 1.57 -3.83 -11.29
C LEU A 65 1.22 -3.02 -12.53
N SER A 66 -0.02 -2.53 -12.62
CA SER A 66 -0.45 -1.65 -13.71
C SER A 66 -1.65 -0.83 -13.26
N GLY A 67 -1.94 0.24 -14.00
CA GLY A 67 -2.95 1.20 -13.60
C GLY A 67 -2.44 2.12 -12.51
N GLU A 68 -3.33 2.95 -11.97
CA GLU A 68 -2.97 4.01 -11.04
C GLU A 68 -4.04 4.15 -9.97
N VAL A 69 -3.63 4.54 -8.77
CA VAL A 69 -4.55 4.72 -7.64
C VAL A 69 -4.13 5.93 -6.83
N ASP A 70 -5.12 6.69 -6.35
CA ASP A 70 -4.94 7.74 -5.36
C ASP A 70 -5.45 7.25 -4.01
N ILE A 71 -4.65 7.45 -2.98
CA ILE A 71 -5.02 7.16 -1.59
C ILE A 71 -5.14 8.48 -0.86
N GLU A 72 -6.33 8.74 -0.31
CA GLU A 72 -6.60 9.97 0.44
C GLU A 72 -6.83 9.65 1.91
N ILE A 73 -6.22 10.44 2.78
CA ILE A 73 -6.40 10.33 4.23
C ILE A 73 -7.27 11.47 4.76
N GLY A 74 -7.61 11.43 6.05
CA GLY A 74 -8.63 12.27 6.65
C GLY A 74 -8.38 13.76 6.60
N ASP A 75 -7.12 14.21 6.51
CA ASP A 75 -6.78 15.64 6.39
C ASP A 75 -6.78 16.14 4.95
N GLY A 76 -7.17 15.29 3.99
CA GLY A 76 -7.20 15.64 2.56
C GLY A 76 -5.91 15.37 1.81
N THR A 77 -4.86 14.92 2.48
CA THR A 77 -3.62 14.54 1.80
C THR A 77 -3.86 13.35 0.87
N VAL A 78 -3.35 13.44 -0.35
CA VAL A 78 -3.48 12.40 -1.36
C VAL A 78 -2.09 11.95 -1.79
N LYS A 79 -1.87 10.63 -1.83
CA LYS A 79 -0.66 10.03 -2.41
C LYS A 79 -1.06 9.19 -3.62
N HIS A 80 -0.30 9.34 -4.69
CA HIS A 80 -0.52 8.63 -5.95
C HIS A 80 0.42 7.42 -6.04
N PHE A 81 -0.12 6.28 -6.45
CA PHE A 81 0.64 5.05 -6.64
C PHE A 81 0.38 4.51 -8.04
N GLY A 82 1.45 4.19 -8.72
CA GLY A 82 1.41 3.62 -10.07
C GLY A 82 2.26 2.36 -10.16
N LYS A 83 2.54 1.96 -11.37
CA LYS A 83 3.30 0.75 -11.67
C LYS A 83 4.63 0.70 -10.90
N GLY A 84 4.81 -0.37 -10.14
CA GLY A 84 6.04 -0.61 -9.36
C GLY A 84 6.05 0.02 -7.98
N ASP A 85 5.06 0.84 -7.63
CA ASP A 85 5.00 1.46 -6.30
C ASP A 85 4.52 0.46 -5.26
N ILE A 86 5.13 0.53 -4.09
CA ILE A 86 4.88 -0.37 -2.97
C ILE A 86 4.39 0.44 -1.79
N MET A 87 3.26 0.02 -1.21
CA MET A 87 2.73 0.59 0.02
C MET A 87 2.64 -0.49 1.09
N LEU A 88 3.05 -0.16 2.31
CA LEU A 88 2.76 -0.97 3.48
C LEU A 88 1.49 -0.44 4.12
N ALA A 89 0.41 -1.19 4.01
CA ALA A 89 -0.86 -0.85 4.65
C ALA A 89 -0.84 -1.34 6.08
N ASP A 90 -0.82 -0.40 7.01
CA ASP A 90 -0.70 -0.64 8.46
C ASP A 90 -1.72 0.16 9.25
N ASP A 91 -2.68 0.80 8.58
CA ASP A 91 -3.77 1.55 9.19
C ASP A 91 -4.99 0.65 9.42
N THR A 92 -4.80 -0.35 10.29
CA THR A 92 -5.79 -1.40 10.53
C THR A 92 -6.89 -0.98 11.50
N THR A 93 -6.83 0.23 12.01
CA THR A 93 -7.81 0.80 12.94
C THR A 93 -8.20 2.20 12.49
N GLY A 94 -9.19 2.80 13.15
CA GLY A 94 -9.61 4.15 12.87
C GLY A 94 -10.42 4.31 11.60
N ARG A 95 -10.49 5.56 11.11
CA ARG A 95 -11.29 5.88 9.93
C ARG A 95 -10.69 5.32 8.64
N GLY A 96 -9.37 5.19 8.58
CA GLY A 96 -8.70 4.66 7.43
C GLY A 96 -8.52 5.69 6.31
N HIS A 97 -8.66 5.24 5.09
CA HIS A 97 -8.36 6.00 3.88
C HIS A 97 -9.37 5.72 2.79
N ILE A 98 -9.37 6.59 1.78
CA ILE A 98 -10.16 6.41 0.55
C ILE A 98 -9.22 5.90 -0.53
N THR A 99 -9.67 4.93 -1.31
CA THR A 99 -8.94 4.41 -2.46
C THR A 99 -9.71 4.72 -3.74
N ARG A 100 -9.09 5.43 -4.69
CA ARG A 100 -9.68 5.74 -5.99
C ARG A 100 -8.78 5.23 -7.09
N VAL A 101 -9.30 4.35 -7.92
CA VAL A 101 -8.62 3.98 -9.16
C VAL A 101 -8.79 5.17 -10.12
N VAL A 102 -7.67 5.74 -10.56
CA VAL A 102 -7.64 6.92 -11.43
C VAL A 102 -7.17 6.54 -12.83
N GLY A 103 -7.41 7.42 -13.79
CA GLY A 103 -7.16 7.12 -15.20
C GLY A 103 -8.29 6.29 -15.79
N ASN A 104 -8.06 5.77 -16.99
CA ASN A 104 -9.09 5.06 -17.77
C ASN A 104 -8.84 3.56 -17.87
N GLN A 105 -7.94 3.03 -17.06
CA GLN A 105 -7.58 1.61 -17.05
C GLN A 105 -7.86 0.98 -15.69
N PRO A 106 -8.12 -0.33 -15.63
CA PRO A 106 -8.20 -1.04 -14.36
C PRO A 106 -6.83 -1.04 -13.66
N ARG A 107 -6.87 -1.13 -12.35
CA ARG A 107 -5.66 -1.30 -11.53
C ARG A 107 -5.43 -2.78 -11.27
N VAL A 108 -4.26 -3.27 -11.67
CA VAL A 108 -3.83 -4.64 -11.36
C VAL A 108 -2.78 -4.55 -10.25
N TYR A 109 -2.99 -5.31 -9.19
CA TYR A 109 -2.09 -5.24 -8.03
C TYR A 109 -2.09 -6.55 -7.26
N VAL A 110 -1.10 -6.72 -6.42
CA VAL A 110 -1.02 -7.84 -5.48
C VAL A 110 -1.02 -7.31 -4.06
N THR A 111 -1.62 -8.06 -3.16
CA THR A 111 -1.52 -7.80 -1.72
C THR A 111 -0.89 -9.00 -1.05
N ILE A 112 0.03 -8.74 -0.15
CA ILE A 112 0.80 -9.76 0.56
C ILE A 112 0.54 -9.58 2.06
N PRO A 113 -0.44 -10.31 2.63
CA PRO A 113 -0.71 -10.26 4.06
C PRO A 113 0.50 -10.70 4.86
N LEU A 114 0.83 -9.93 5.90
CA LEU A 114 1.97 -10.22 6.76
C LEU A 114 1.53 -11.02 7.98
N LYS A 115 2.47 -11.77 8.49
CA LYS A 115 2.29 -12.54 9.70
C LYS A 115 2.27 -11.67 10.94
#